data_9c67281b8aa4b7f2a67a1cfae9fd0ee0
#
_entry.id   9c67281b8aa4b7f2a67a1cfae9fd0ee0
#
_cell.length_a   1.000
_cell.length_b   1.000
_cell.length_c   1.000
_cell.angle_alpha   90.00
_cell.angle_beta   90.00
_cell.angle_gamma   90.00
#
_symmetry.space_group_name_H-M   'P 1'
#
loop_
_entity.id
_entity.type
_entity.pdbx_description
1 polymer ?
#
loop_
_entity_poly.entity_id
_entity_poly.type
_entity_poly.pdbx_seq_one_letter_code
_entity_poly.pdbx_strand_id
1 'polypeptide(L)'
;GKACWDWYREYSKVNYPQFCGEALEPVDCQGFFPLTRGCFNPSIWETGTYNYKTQTLVTGQYGFGGWQYDQPIDLSGYEKIIVSLAKPSDGASFRLFDESSYWSTPYAYDFKNNTTVAEINLSRCMKGDSGKSLDPSHIYIAGFWTYGGGDGVQIKSIELVAKDPTGNVEIVKDRDISSVEYVSPLGIVSSRPFDGLNIIRTVYSNGDVEIRKEFRVYK
;
A
#
# COMPACT_ATOMS: atom_id res chain seq x y z
N GLY A 1 -7.58 -18.83 19.44
CA GLY A 1 -6.39 -18.21 19.94
C GLY A 1 -5.17 -18.44 19.05
N LYS A 2 -3.98 -18.26 19.59
CA LYS A 2 -2.69 -18.29 18.86
C LYS A 2 -2.49 -19.56 18.02
N ALA A 3 -2.83 -20.73 18.53
CA ALA A 3 -2.69 -22.01 17.81
C ALA A 3 -3.52 -22.09 16.53
N CYS A 4 -4.69 -21.46 16.49
CA CYS A 4 -5.54 -21.42 15.30
C CYS A 4 -4.91 -20.51 14.22
N TRP A 5 -4.32 -19.39 14.64
CA TRP A 5 -3.61 -18.48 13.75
C TRP A 5 -2.34 -19.10 13.18
N ASP A 6 -1.57 -19.82 14.00
CA ASP A 6 -0.37 -20.51 13.57
C ASP A 6 -0.69 -21.57 12.51
N TRP A 7 -1.76 -22.38 12.76
CA TRP A 7 -2.25 -23.37 11.79
C TRP A 7 -2.71 -22.71 10.48
N TYR A 8 -3.48 -21.63 10.57
CA TYR A 8 -3.99 -20.93 9.39
C TYR A 8 -2.84 -20.32 8.58
N ARG A 9 -1.84 -19.79 9.24
CA ARG A 9 -0.62 -19.25 8.63
C ARG A 9 0.15 -20.33 7.87
N GLU A 10 0.36 -21.51 8.48
CA GLU A 10 1.04 -22.63 7.82
C GLU A 10 0.21 -23.18 6.65
N TYR A 11 -1.09 -23.34 6.83
CA TYR A 11 -2.00 -23.73 5.75
C TYR A 11 -1.94 -22.77 4.57
N SER A 12 -1.92 -21.49 4.83
CA SER A 12 -1.87 -20.45 3.82
C SER A 12 -0.54 -20.41 3.08
N LYS A 13 0.59 -20.66 3.75
CA LYS A 13 1.92 -20.77 3.11
C LYS A 13 1.95 -21.89 2.07
N VAL A 14 1.30 -23.01 2.35
CA VAL A 14 1.26 -24.16 1.43
C VAL A 14 0.29 -23.93 0.27
N ASN A 15 -0.90 -23.41 0.55
CA ASN A 15 -1.97 -23.31 -0.44
C ASN A 15 -2.00 -21.98 -1.18
N TYR A 16 -1.46 -20.92 -0.56
CA TYR A 16 -1.50 -19.55 -1.08
C TYR A 16 -0.18 -18.81 -0.84
N PRO A 17 0.97 -19.38 -1.24
CA PRO A 17 2.30 -18.85 -0.91
C PRO A 17 2.51 -17.42 -1.43
N GLN A 18 1.85 -17.04 -2.53
CA GLN A 18 1.94 -15.71 -3.10
C GLN A 18 1.33 -14.59 -2.24
N PHE A 19 0.56 -14.93 -1.21
CA PHE A 19 -0.09 -13.98 -0.31
C PHE A 19 0.38 -14.09 1.14
N CYS A 20 1.25 -15.04 1.42
CA CYS A 20 1.80 -15.25 2.76
C CYS A 20 3.22 -14.70 2.81
N GLY A 21 3.39 -13.59 3.50
CA GLY A 21 4.54 -12.71 3.46
C GLY A 21 5.94 -13.27 3.80
N GLU A 22 6.09 -14.55 4.11
CA GLU A 22 7.42 -15.15 4.26
C GLU A 22 7.91 -15.87 3.00
N ALA A 23 7.01 -16.20 2.07
CA ALA A 23 7.41 -16.74 0.77
C ALA A 23 7.85 -15.64 -0.19
N LEU A 24 7.55 -14.43 0.16
CA LEU A 24 7.93 -13.24 -0.55
C LEU A 24 8.95 -12.55 0.37
N GLU A 25 10.26 -12.81 0.14
CA GLU A 25 11.18 -11.70 0.28
C GLU A 25 10.41 -10.47 -0.18
N PRO A 26 10.43 -9.34 0.53
CA PRO A 26 9.77 -8.14 0.07
C PRO A 26 10.34 -7.84 -1.32
N VAL A 27 9.80 -8.54 -2.32
CA VAL A 27 9.85 -8.06 -3.68
C VAL A 27 9.28 -6.70 -3.48
N ASP A 28 10.09 -5.72 -3.82
CA ASP A 28 9.79 -4.31 -3.81
C ASP A 28 8.37 -4.10 -4.37
N CYS A 29 7.40 -4.44 -3.57
CA CYS A 29 5.98 -4.25 -3.83
C CYS A 29 5.77 -2.80 -3.56
N GLN A 30 6.30 -1.99 -4.50
CA GLN A 30 6.31 -0.55 -4.54
C GLN A 30 5.11 0.02 -3.76
N GLY A 31 5.32 0.38 -2.50
CA GLY A 31 4.31 0.96 -1.65
C GLY A 31 3.22 0.04 -1.08
N PHE A 32 3.17 -1.24 -1.42
CA PHE A 32 2.17 -2.20 -0.94
C PHE A 32 2.50 -2.84 0.40
N PHE A 33 3.72 -2.98 0.66
CA PHE A 33 4.27 -3.41 1.92
C PHE A 33 3.97 -2.37 2.94
N PRO A 34 3.60 -2.31 3.91
CA PRO A 34 3.17 -2.89 5.10
C PRO A 34 1.68 -3.30 5.14
N LEU A 35 0.80 -2.66 4.34
CA LEU A 35 -0.64 -2.93 4.40
C LEU A 35 -1.01 -4.37 4.04
N THR A 36 -0.30 -4.98 3.09
CA THR A 36 -0.56 -6.36 2.65
C THR A 36 0.29 -7.39 3.38
N ARG A 37 0.98 -6.99 4.45
CA ARG A 37 1.75 -7.91 5.27
C ARG A 37 0.84 -8.95 5.92
N GLY A 38 1.07 -10.22 5.60
CA GLY A 38 0.24 -11.33 6.06
C GLY A 38 -0.81 -11.75 5.03
N CYS A 39 -1.65 -12.68 5.42
CA CYS A 39 -2.67 -13.26 4.55
C CYS A 39 -3.96 -12.45 4.59
N PHE A 40 -4.57 -12.28 3.42
CA PHE A 40 -5.91 -11.71 3.34
C PHE A 40 -6.92 -12.65 4.01
N ASN A 41 -7.64 -12.16 5.02
CA ASN A 41 -8.73 -12.87 5.66
C ASN A 41 -10.08 -12.37 5.08
N PRO A 42 -10.79 -13.19 4.28
CA PRO A 42 -12.08 -12.77 3.71
C PRO A 42 -13.21 -12.70 4.74
N SER A 43 -12.99 -13.23 5.96
CA SER A 43 -14.00 -13.45 6.99
C SER A 43 -13.57 -12.83 8.33
N ILE A 44 -13.07 -11.61 8.33
CA ILE A 44 -12.82 -10.87 9.58
C ILE A 44 -14.15 -10.64 10.30
N TRP A 45 -15.20 -10.31 9.54
CA TRP A 45 -16.57 -10.23 9.99
C TRP A 45 -17.49 -10.89 8.97
N GLU A 46 -18.38 -11.77 9.42
CA GLU A 46 -19.19 -12.68 8.62
C GLU A 46 -18.39 -13.62 7.71
N THR A 47 -19.09 -14.49 6.97
CA THR A 47 -18.46 -15.40 6.04
C THR A 47 -18.19 -14.73 4.72
N GLY A 48 -16.96 -14.80 4.25
CA GLY A 48 -16.54 -14.28 2.96
C GLY A 48 -15.64 -15.25 2.21
N THR A 49 -15.46 -14.99 0.93
CA THR A 49 -14.54 -15.71 0.06
C THR A 49 -13.68 -14.70 -0.69
N TYR A 50 -12.43 -15.06 -0.93
CA TYR A 50 -11.52 -14.24 -1.72
C TYR A 50 -10.94 -15.03 -2.88
N ASN A 51 -11.19 -14.54 -4.09
CA ASN A 51 -10.61 -15.13 -5.29
C ASN A 51 -9.28 -14.43 -5.59
N TYR A 52 -8.18 -15.13 -5.34
CA TYR A 52 -6.83 -14.60 -5.52
C TYR A 52 -6.44 -14.31 -6.98
N LYS A 53 -7.03 -15.02 -7.94
CA LYS A 53 -6.73 -14.78 -9.36
C LYS A 53 -7.35 -13.48 -9.87
N THR A 54 -8.56 -13.18 -9.40
CA THR A 54 -9.29 -11.98 -9.77
C THR A 54 -9.21 -10.88 -8.73
N GLN A 55 -8.58 -11.16 -7.58
CA GLN A 55 -8.50 -10.26 -6.42
C GLN A 55 -9.88 -9.76 -5.96
N THR A 56 -10.86 -10.68 -5.95
CA THR A 56 -12.25 -10.33 -5.64
C THR A 56 -12.68 -10.89 -4.30
N LEU A 57 -13.09 -9.99 -3.41
CA LEU A 57 -13.74 -10.30 -2.13
C LEU A 57 -15.25 -10.34 -2.34
N VAL A 58 -15.88 -11.45 -1.96
CA VAL A 58 -17.35 -11.59 -1.88
C VAL A 58 -17.71 -11.96 -0.47
N THR A 59 -18.62 -11.25 0.16
CA THR A 59 -19.10 -11.52 1.52
C THR A 59 -20.63 -11.52 1.57
N GLY A 60 -21.18 -11.87 2.73
CA GLY A 60 -22.58 -11.63 3.06
C GLY A 60 -22.91 -10.14 3.19
N GLN A 61 -24.14 -9.84 3.61
CA GLN A 61 -24.71 -8.48 3.59
C GLN A 61 -23.88 -7.44 4.34
N TYR A 62 -23.21 -7.83 5.41
CA TYR A 62 -22.42 -6.91 6.25
C TYR A 62 -20.98 -7.38 6.41
N GLY A 63 -20.49 -8.16 5.44
CA GLY A 63 -19.20 -8.80 5.57
C GLY A 63 -18.02 -7.84 5.44
N PHE A 64 -16.95 -8.18 6.15
CA PHE A 64 -15.69 -7.46 6.13
C PHE A 64 -14.53 -8.41 5.95
N GLY A 65 -13.67 -8.12 4.98
CA GLY A 65 -12.44 -8.87 4.72
C GLY A 65 -11.27 -7.95 4.49
N GLY A 66 -10.07 -8.43 4.82
CA GLY A 66 -8.86 -7.64 4.73
C GLY A 66 -7.67 -8.24 5.45
N TRP A 67 -6.79 -7.41 5.93
CA TRP A 67 -5.59 -7.76 6.69
C TRP A 67 -5.76 -7.36 8.15
N GLN A 68 -5.46 -8.29 9.03
CA GLN A 68 -5.45 -8.10 10.48
C GLN A 68 -4.06 -8.42 10.99
N TYR A 69 -3.48 -7.51 11.76
CA TYR A 69 -2.09 -7.57 12.20
C TYR A 69 -2.02 -7.90 13.70
N ASP A 70 -1.11 -8.80 14.07
CA ASP A 70 -0.84 -9.15 15.48
C ASP A 70 -0.19 -7.99 16.24
N GLN A 71 0.61 -7.20 15.54
CA GLN A 71 1.19 -5.95 16.01
C GLN A 71 0.81 -4.84 15.03
N PRO A 72 0.52 -3.64 15.51
CA PRO A 72 0.13 -2.55 14.64
C PRO A 72 1.25 -2.23 13.64
N ILE A 73 0.84 -1.86 12.44
CA ILE A 73 1.75 -1.30 11.46
C ILE A 73 1.77 0.23 11.56
N ASP A 74 2.95 0.80 11.35
CA ASP A 74 3.15 2.25 11.36
C ASP A 74 3.08 2.80 9.94
N LEU A 75 2.05 3.59 9.68
CA LEU A 75 1.85 4.34 8.43
C LEU A 75 2.15 5.83 8.59
N SER A 76 2.70 6.26 9.72
CA SER A 76 2.95 7.69 9.98
C SER A 76 3.95 8.33 9.01
N GLY A 77 4.80 7.53 8.37
CA GLY A 77 5.74 7.98 7.32
C GLY A 77 5.09 8.22 5.95
N TYR A 78 3.80 7.90 5.79
CA TYR A 78 3.10 8.06 4.52
C TYR A 78 2.14 9.26 4.57
N GLU A 79 2.01 9.94 3.43
CA GLU A 79 1.08 11.06 3.25
C GLU A 79 -0.33 10.54 3.00
N LYS A 80 -0.45 9.60 2.07
CA LYS A 80 -1.74 9.06 1.65
C LYS A 80 -1.70 7.60 1.23
N ILE A 81 -2.88 6.98 1.23
CA ILE A 81 -3.15 5.69 0.64
C ILE A 81 -3.99 5.92 -0.62
N ILE A 82 -3.64 5.25 -1.72
CA ILE A 82 -4.44 5.22 -2.95
C ILE A 82 -5.00 3.81 -3.08
N VAL A 83 -6.32 3.68 -2.99
CA VAL A 83 -7.03 2.41 -3.17
C VAL A 83 -7.72 2.42 -4.52
N SER A 84 -7.38 1.47 -5.38
CA SER A 84 -7.99 1.34 -6.70
C SER A 84 -8.78 0.03 -6.80
N LEU A 85 -10.00 0.12 -7.30
CA LEU A 85 -10.84 -1.01 -7.64
C LEU A 85 -10.81 -1.26 -9.15
N ALA A 86 -10.91 -2.51 -9.58
CA ALA A 86 -10.91 -2.87 -10.99
C ALA A 86 -12.26 -2.51 -11.66
N LYS A 87 -13.34 -2.46 -10.88
CA LYS A 87 -14.68 -2.05 -11.31
C LYS A 87 -15.39 -1.30 -10.19
N PRO A 88 -16.38 -0.44 -10.50
CA PRO A 88 -17.17 0.20 -9.47
C PRO A 88 -17.84 -0.81 -8.52
N SER A 89 -17.90 -0.47 -7.24
CA SER A 89 -18.56 -1.27 -6.22
C SER A 89 -19.26 -0.33 -5.23
N ASP A 90 -20.40 0.22 -5.64
CA ASP A 90 -21.18 1.12 -4.81
C ASP A 90 -21.66 0.38 -3.55
N GLY A 91 -21.49 1.02 -2.39
CA GLY A 91 -21.77 0.42 -1.09
C GLY A 91 -20.57 -0.28 -0.44
N ALA A 92 -19.47 -0.49 -1.15
CA ALA A 92 -18.23 -0.92 -0.53
C ALA A 92 -17.54 0.25 0.19
N SER A 93 -16.84 -0.04 1.29
CA SER A 93 -15.98 0.94 1.94
C SER A 93 -14.63 0.34 2.30
N PHE A 94 -13.55 1.11 2.07
CA PHE A 94 -12.24 0.79 2.61
C PHE A 94 -12.14 1.35 4.01
N ARG A 95 -11.68 0.53 4.95
CA ARG A 95 -11.62 0.88 6.38
C ARG A 95 -10.25 0.64 6.96
N LEU A 96 -9.88 1.51 7.90
CA LEU A 96 -8.67 1.42 8.72
C LEU A 96 -9.07 1.48 10.19
N PHE A 97 -8.50 0.59 10.99
CA PHE A 97 -8.71 0.54 12.44
C PHE A 97 -7.36 0.74 13.14
N ASP A 98 -7.32 1.68 14.05
CA ASP A 98 -6.18 1.95 14.94
C ASP A 98 -6.30 1.26 16.30
N GLU A 99 -7.24 0.36 16.42
CA GLU A 99 -7.44 -0.53 17.56
C GLU A 99 -7.53 -1.98 17.08
N SER A 100 -7.11 -2.94 17.93
CA SER A 100 -7.10 -4.36 17.58
C SER A 100 -8.49 -4.99 17.44
N SER A 101 -9.54 -4.28 17.84
CA SER A 101 -10.93 -4.72 17.78
C SER A 101 -11.65 -4.15 16.56
N TYR A 102 -12.19 -5.03 15.71
CA TYR A 102 -13.08 -4.62 14.60
C TYR A 102 -14.44 -4.04 15.05
N TRP A 103 -14.72 -4.07 16.35
CA TRP A 103 -15.87 -3.37 16.96
C TRP A 103 -15.56 -1.89 17.27
N SER A 104 -14.30 -1.50 17.21
CA SER A 104 -13.91 -0.09 17.37
C SER A 104 -14.37 0.74 16.17
N THR A 105 -14.48 2.04 16.37
CA THR A 105 -14.87 2.96 15.29
C THR A 105 -13.70 3.15 14.32
N PRO A 106 -13.84 2.74 13.04
CA PRO A 106 -12.78 2.91 12.05
C PRO A 106 -12.82 4.27 11.37
N TYR A 107 -11.77 4.60 10.65
CA TYR A 107 -11.89 5.46 9.46
C TYR A 107 -12.53 4.65 8.33
N ALA A 108 -13.44 5.26 7.57
CA ALA A 108 -14.09 4.62 6.43
C ALA A 108 -14.11 5.57 5.22
N TYR A 109 -13.75 5.06 4.06
CA TYR A 109 -13.97 5.69 2.76
C TYR A 109 -14.99 4.88 1.99
N ASP A 110 -16.16 5.46 1.73
CA ASP A 110 -17.24 4.81 0.99
C ASP A 110 -17.11 5.05 -0.51
N PHE A 111 -17.06 3.96 -1.28
CA PHE A 111 -17.12 4.04 -2.74
C PHE A 111 -18.55 4.32 -3.18
N LYS A 112 -18.75 5.41 -3.91
CA LYS A 112 -20.06 5.90 -4.40
C LYS A 112 -19.92 6.44 -5.80
N ASN A 113 -21.05 6.55 -6.50
CA ASN A 113 -21.13 7.21 -7.82
C ASN A 113 -20.14 6.63 -8.85
N ASN A 114 -20.02 5.32 -8.90
CA ASN A 114 -19.10 4.61 -9.80
C ASN A 114 -17.62 4.96 -9.59
N THR A 115 -17.25 5.50 -8.43
CA THR A 115 -15.85 5.79 -8.10
C THR A 115 -15.07 4.48 -7.96
N THR A 116 -13.93 4.40 -8.62
CA THR A 116 -13.01 3.25 -8.55
C THR A 116 -11.68 3.57 -7.88
N VAL A 117 -11.42 4.84 -7.57
CA VAL A 117 -10.18 5.29 -6.92
C VAL A 117 -10.51 6.13 -5.70
N ALA A 118 -9.90 5.78 -4.59
CA ALA A 118 -9.94 6.52 -3.34
C ALA A 118 -8.54 7.06 -3.02
N GLU A 119 -8.39 8.36 -2.90
CA GLU A 119 -7.18 8.99 -2.34
C GLU A 119 -7.46 9.38 -0.89
N ILE A 120 -6.81 8.70 0.04
CA ILE A 120 -7.03 8.81 1.47
C ILE A 120 -5.83 9.52 2.09
N ASN A 121 -5.98 10.79 2.46
CA ASN A 121 -4.95 11.53 3.17
C ASN A 121 -4.94 11.15 4.65
N LEU A 122 -3.87 10.49 5.09
CA LEU A 122 -3.77 9.93 6.45
C LEU A 122 -3.86 10.98 7.56
N SER A 123 -3.42 12.21 7.32
CA SER A 123 -3.49 13.30 8.31
C SER A 123 -4.90 13.87 8.48
N ARG A 124 -5.84 13.49 7.64
CA ARG A 124 -7.24 13.98 7.63
C ARG A 124 -8.26 12.89 7.94
N CYS A 125 -7.81 11.69 8.25
CA CYS A 125 -8.70 10.57 8.54
C CYS A 125 -9.37 10.76 9.90
N MET A 126 -10.70 10.83 9.90
CA MET A 126 -11.54 10.89 11.11
C MET A 126 -12.26 9.56 11.30
N LYS A 127 -12.35 9.11 12.56
CA LYS A 127 -12.99 7.84 12.94
C LYS A 127 -14.50 8.02 13.06
N GLY A 128 -15.22 7.77 11.98
CA GLY A 128 -16.69 7.94 11.94
C GLY A 128 -17.11 9.30 12.49
N ASP A 129 -18.21 9.32 13.22
CA ASP A 129 -18.75 10.54 13.86
C ASP A 129 -18.17 10.81 15.26
N SER A 130 -17.09 10.11 15.64
CA SER A 130 -16.50 10.21 16.97
C SER A 130 -15.80 11.54 17.27
N GLY A 131 -15.49 12.32 16.22
CA GLY A 131 -14.67 13.53 16.32
C GLY A 131 -13.19 13.24 16.61
N LYS A 132 -12.76 11.97 16.63
CA LYS A 132 -11.37 11.57 16.85
C LYS A 132 -10.66 11.30 15.53
N SER A 133 -9.40 11.71 15.44
CA SER A 133 -8.54 11.36 14.31
C SER A 133 -8.11 9.90 14.39
N LEU A 134 -7.92 9.27 13.24
CA LEU A 134 -7.22 7.98 13.13
C LEU A 134 -5.75 8.18 13.53
N ASP A 135 -5.20 7.25 14.30
CA ASP A 135 -3.75 7.19 14.56
C ASP A 135 -3.05 6.33 13.49
N PRO A 136 -2.38 6.94 12.50
CA PRO A 136 -1.74 6.17 11.44
C PRO A 136 -0.51 5.39 11.91
N SER A 137 0.01 5.63 13.11
CA SER A 137 1.14 4.89 13.68
C SER A 137 0.73 3.54 14.28
N HIS A 138 -0.58 3.27 14.43
CA HIS A 138 -1.10 2.09 15.10
C HIS A 138 -2.19 1.38 14.30
N ILE A 139 -1.97 1.08 13.02
CA ILE A 139 -2.99 0.40 12.22
C ILE A 139 -2.98 -1.10 12.49
N TYR A 140 -4.07 -1.62 13.05
CA TYR A 140 -4.27 -3.04 13.36
C TYR A 140 -5.05 -3.79 12.29
N ILE A 141 -5.96 -3.10 11.59
CA ILE A 141 -6.81 -3.74 10.57
C ILE A 141 -6.96 -2.79 9.39
N ALA A 142 -6.81 -3.33 8.18
CA ALA A 142 -7.11 -2.64 6.93
C ALA A 142 -7.93 -3.58 6.04
N GLY A 143 -9.00 -3.09 5.43
CA GLY A 143 -9.82 -3.95 4.58
C GLY A 143 -11.05 -3.29 4.01
N PHE A 144 -11.93 -4.14 3.48
CA PHE A 144 -13.13 -3.72 2.79
C PHE A 144 -14.38 -4.22 3.50
N TRP A 145 -15.28 -3.31 3.77
CA TRP A 145 -16.65 -3.61 4.16
C TRP A 145 -17.51 -3.66 2.90
N THR A 146 -18.33 -4.70 2.80
CA THR A 146 -19.25 -4.84 1.68
C THR A 146 -20.70 -4.79 2.18
N TYR A 147 -21.55 -4.06 1.47
CA TYR A 147 -22.97 -3.98 1.80
C TYR A 147 -23.78 -4.83 0.81
N GLY A 148 -23.95 -6.11 1.09
CA GLY A 148 -24.92 -6.87 0.36
C GLY A 148 -24.44 -7.64 -0.83
N GLY A 149 -23.23 -8.10 -0.83
CA GLY A 149 -22.76 -9.12 -1.76
C GLY A 149 -22.63 -8.60 -3.19
N GLY A 150 -23.59 -8.89 -4.02
CA GLY A 150 -23.47 -8.60 -5.45
C GLY A 150 -22.25 -9.28 -6.08
N ASP A 151 -21.59 -8.60 -7.02
CA ASP A 151 -20.37 -9.09 -7.67
C ASP A 151 -19.10 -9.01 -6.80
N GLY A 152 -19.22 -8.51 -5.57
CA GLY A 152 -18.12 -8.30 -4.65
C GLY A 152 -17.24 -7.09 -4.99
N VAL A 153 -16.16 -6.95 -4.22
CA VAL A 153 -15.16 -5.90 -4.37
C VAL A 153 -13.95 -6.46 -5.09
N GLN A 154 -13.66 -6.00 -6.28
CA GLN A 154 -12.47 -6.39 -7.03
C GLN A 154 -11.35 -5.36 -6.83
N ILE A 155 -10.34 -5.74 -6.06
CA ILE A 155 -9.20 -4.89 -5.73
C ILE A 155 -8.24 -4.87 -6.92
N LYS A 156 -7.86 -3.68 -7.38
CA LYS A 156 -6.84 -3.50 -8.42
C LYS A 156 -5.48 -3.22 -7.79
N SER A 157 -5.41 -2.24 -6.90
CA SER A 157 -4.19 -1.89 -6.18
C SER A 157 -4.51 -1.13 -4.88
N ILE A 158 -3.56 -1.18 -3.93
CA ILE A 158 -3.50 -0.33 -2.76
C ILE A 158 -2.07 0.19 -2.69
N GLU A 159 -1.88 1.49 -2.79
CA GLU A 159 -0.57 2.12 -2.89
C GLU A 159 -0.37 3.08 -1.73
N LEU A 160 0.84 3.11 -1.17
CA LEU A 160 1.24 4.02 -0.13
C LEU A 160 2.15 5.11 -0.74
N VAL A 161 1.77 6.36 -0.56
CA VAL A 161 2.58 7.50 -0.99
C VAL A 161 3.33 8.03 0.24
N ALA A 162 4.65 7.93 0.22
CA ALA A 162 5.48 8.42 1.31
C ALA A 162 5.33 9.94 1.48
N LYS A 163 5.45 10.41 2.72
CA LYS A 163 5.67 11.83 2.97
C LYS A 163 7.01 12.23 2.37
N ASP A 164 7.05 13.39 1.74
CA ASP A 164 8.32 13.96 1.34
C ASP A 164 9.15 14.22 2.63
N PRO A 165 10.32 13.57 2.80
CA PRO A 165 11.15 13.74 3.98
C PRO A 165 11.64 15.20 4.16
N THR A 166 11.51 16.00 3.14
CA THR A 166 11.97 17.39 3.14
C THR A 166 10.86 18.39 3.35
N GLY A 167 9.84 18.20 4.09
CA GLY A 167 8.84 19.17 4.58
C GLY A 167 8.72 20.58 3.91
N ASN A 168 9.48 20.81 2.88
CA ASN A 168 9.43 21.94 1.98
C ASN A 168 8.98 21.45 0.62
N VAL A 169 7.71 21.62 0.32
CA VAL A 169 7.29 21.78 -1.07
C VAL A 169 7.82 23.16 -1.52
N GLU A 170 9.11 23.28 -1.68
CA GLU A 170 9.59 24.19 -2.69
C GLU A 170 9.08 23.61 -4.00
N ILE A 171 8.11 24.29 -4.57
CA ILE A 171 7.86 24.19 -6.01
C ILE A 171 9.19 24.60 -6.64
N VAL A 172 10.02 23.58 -6.93
CA VAL A 172 11.28 23.80 -7.63
C VAL A 172 10.88 24.14 -9.06
N LYS A 173 10.63 25.42 -9.25
CA LYS A 173 10.75 26.05 -10.55
C LYS A 173 12.20 25.84 -10.98
N ASP A 174 12.35 25.13 -12.11
CA ASP A 174 13.59 24.98 -12.87
C ASP A 174 14.85 24.83 -12.00
N ARG A 175 15.12 23.60 -11.55
CA ARG A 175 16.45 23.23 -11.11
C ARG A 175 17.30 23.10 -12.35
N ASP A 176 18.09 24.13 -12.66
CA ASP A 176 19.09 24.03 -13.71
C ASP A 176 20.08 22.92 -13.33
N ILE A 177 20.19 21.92 -14.19
CA ILE A 177 21.17 20.84 -14.01
C ILE A 177 22.55 21.42 -14.30
N SER A 178 23.42 21.38 -13.30
CA SER A 178 24.82 21.83 -13.42
C SER A 178 25.68 20.75 -14.09
N SER A 179 25.50 19.47 -13.67
CA SER A 179 26.20 18.34 -14.29
C SER A 179 25.46 17.02 -14.10
N VAL A 180 25.68 16.10 -15.03
CA VAL A 180 25.22 14.70 -14.92
C VAL A 180 26.44 13.80 -15.12
N GLU A 181 26.67 12.92 -14.15
CA GLU A 181 27.74 11.93 -14.17
C GLU A 181 27.12 10.54 -14.13
N TYR A 182 27.68 9.63 -14.92
CA TYR A 182 27.33 8.22 -14.93
C TYR A 182 28.45 7.43 -14.28
N VAL A 183 28.13 6.66 -13.25
CA VAL A 183 29.09 5.83 -12.54
C VAL A 183 28.77 4.37 -12.78
N SER A 184 29.73 3.61 -13.28
CA SER A 184 29.59 2.15 -13.44
C SER A 184 29.63 1.45 -12.09
N PRO A 185 29.18 0.18 -11.98
CA PRO A 185 29.31 -0.62 -10.76
C PRO A 185 30.77 -0.78 -10.27
N LEU A 186 31.74 -0.58 -11.16
CA LEU A 186 33.18 -0.60 -10.84
C LEU A 186 33.72 0.77 -10.38
N GLY A 187 32.85 1.78 -10.24
CA GLY A 187 33.25 3.13 -9.82
C GLY A 187 33.85 4.00 -10.92
N ILE A 188 33.78 3.60 -12.18
CA ILE A 188 34.27 4.42 -13.30
C ILE A 188 33.26 5.52 -13.58
N VAL A 189 33.73 6.76 -13.63
CA VAL A 189 32.90 7.96 -13.88
C VAL A 189 33.01 8.37 -15.36
N SER A 190 31.86 8.70 -15.95
CA SER A 190 31.75 9.16 -17.35
C SER A 190 30.67 10.23 -17.49
N SER A 191 30.80 11.10 -18.47
CA SER A 191 29.72 12.01 -18.88
C SER A 191 28.69 11.35 -19.81
N ARG A 192 28.92 10.11 -20.20
CA ARG A 192 27.98 9.31 -21.02
C ARG A 192 27.64 8.02 -20.31
N PRO A 193 26.40 7.51 -20.48
CA PRO A 193 26.00 6.27 -19.85
C PRO A 193 26.78 5.08 -20.41
N PHE A 194 27.02 4.08 -19.55
CA PHE A 194 27.58 2.78 -19.89
C PHE A 194 26.49 1.82 -20.36
N ASP A 195 26.89 0.80 -21.12
CA ASP A 195 26.03 -0.37 -21.31
C ASP A 195 25.90 -1.14 -19.99
N GLY A 196 24.69 -1.50 -19.62
CA GLY A 196 24.38 -2.14 -18.35
C GLY A 196 23.92 -1.16 -17.26
N LEU A 197 24.25 -1.48 -16.00
CA LEU A 197 23.85 -0.70 -14.84
C LEU A 197 24.65 0.61 -14.70
N ASN A 198 23.94 1.72 -14.60
CA ASN A 198 24.49 3.05 -14.35
C ASN A 198 23.97 3.57 -13.00
N ILE A 199 24.85 4.15 -12.19
CA ILE A 199 24.51 5.03 -11.09
C ILE A 199 24.62 6.46 -11.63
N ILE A 200 23.51 7.16 -11.73
CA ILE A 200 23.46 8.52 -12.29
C ILE A 200 23.48 9.49 -11.12
N ARG A 201 24.48 10.37 -11.14
CA ARG A 201 24.63 11.46 -10.20
C ARG A 201 24.33 12.77 -10.92
N THR A 202 23.23 13.41 -10.56
CA THR A 202 22.82 14.72 -11.08
C THR A 202 23.14 15.78 -10.03
N VAL A 203 23.90 16.78 -10.39
CA VAL A 203 24.22 17.93 -9.55
C VAL A 203 23.46 19.13 -10.11
N TYR A 204 22.73 19.81 -9.25
CA TYR A 204 21.97 21.02 -9.60
C TYR A 204 22.75 22.28 -9.27
N SER A 205 22.38 23.41 -9.89
CA SER A 205 23.04 24.71 -9.72
C SER A 205 23.01 25.25 -8.28
N ASN A 206 22.04 24.78 -7.49
CA ASN A 206 21.93 25.12 -6.06
C ASN A 206 22.79 24.23 -5.14
N GLY A 207 23.56 23.30 -5.70
CA GLY A 207 24.41 22.38 -4.95
C GLY A 207 23.75 21.07 -4.53
N ASP A 208 22.44 20.89 -4.78
CA ASP A 208 21.74 19.62 -4.52
C ASP A 208 22.29 18.51 -5.41
N VAL A 209 22.29 17.28 -4.87
CA VAL A 209 22.74 16.09 -5.57
C VAL A 209 21.65 15.04 -5.54
N GLU A 210 21.24 14.57 -6.70
CA GLU A 210 20.33 13.43 -6.85
C GLU A 210 21.11 12.22 -7.35
N ILE A 211 20.83 11.04 -6.78
CA ILE A 211 21.44 9.78 -7.20
C ILE A 211 20.31 8.80 -7.55
N ARG A 212 20.35 8.27 -8.78
CA ARG A 212 19.44 7.23 -9.24
C ARG A 212 20.16 6.09 -9.93
N LYS A 213 19.54 4.93 -10.02
CA LYS A 213 20.05 3.77 -10.77
C LYS A 213 19.25 3.58 -12.05
N GLU A 214 19.92 3.29 -13.14
CA GLU A 214 19.29 3.03 -14.43
C GLU A 214 20.04 1.91 -15.15
N PHE A 215 19.29 0.98 -15.76
CA PHE A 215 19.88 -0.06 -16.61
C PHE A 215 19.64 0.27 -18.08
N ARG A 216 20.70 0.32 -18.89
CA ARG A 216 20.62 0.62 -20.32
C ARG A 216 21.21 -0.51 -21.14
N VAL A 217 20.59 -0.80 -22.26
CA VAL A 217 21.08 -1.71 -23.28
C VAL A 217 21.18 -0.94 -24.60
N TYR A 218 22.38 -0.80 -25.10
CA TYR A 218 22.58 -0.27 -26.43
C TYR A 218 22.50 -1.43 -27.43
N LYS A 219 21.58 -1.30 -28.38
CA LYS A 219 21.47 -2.25 -29.52
C LYS A 219 22.40 -1.86 -30.61
#